data_a07b3f99fc4872eec8babfb638149c62
#
_entry.id   a07b3f99fc4872eec8babfb638149c62
#
_cell.length_a   1.000
_cell.length_b   1.000
_cell.length_c   1.000
_cell.angle_alpha   90.00
_cell.angle_beta   90.00
_cell.angle_gamma   90.00
#
_symmetry.space_group_name_H-M   'P 1'
#
loop_
_entity.id
_entity.type
_entity.pdbx_description
1 polymer ?
#
loop_
_entity_poly.entity_id
_entity_poly.type
_entity_poly.pdbx_seq_one_letter_code
_entity_poly.pdbx_strand_id
1 'polypeptide(L)'
;MKATFNSWDGKYRQPFGAIQAGTSVKWSVAIDEEVQEVTLWLTKINEDDMAYPMTYNSETKMYETSIRIGTSGLYYYYFNIKQNNQYYFLQRARDQFGEAELTQDSTDVRTFQLTCYDRQVPQEPWYAQGVVYQIFPDRFNNGNPHGEITGRKKNSFLYATPEDTPYYIKDEHGAMARWDFFGGNLKGITEKVPYLKKLGVTAIYLNPIFMASSNHRYDTQDFMKIDPMLGTEQDLQELIQTLHDNKMHLILDGVFNHVGADSKYFLKATQDKNSDYFSWFNFIHYPDKYQSWWGVTTLPEVNKHNKQYVNYITGPKGVLAKWTKMQVDGWRLDVADELPMEFLRAIRDRLQKENCQLVIGEVWEDASHKFVNSEFRPYMAGDNLTGVMNYPMRNLIINLLQAKDEAGEISAMNDLEKLVENYPKAFLENCLNNIGTHDTERIKTVLGGDEELVAMAFGLMFAAPGVPCIYYGDEAGLIGGKDPDNRRCFPWGKESHFLEETVSMLARARKANPALVSGKVGFVKIRLGINALVRYNDREIVVYCYNRTNEDVDLDASEMRTYCLPEMIADLVRDLLDQEVIAKKDFLLKKADMMEKEESK
;
A
#
# COMPACT_ATOMS: atom_id res chain seq x y z
N MET A 1 -32.95 -7.25 25.67
CA MET A 1 -32.78 -7.61 24.26
C MET A 1 -31.28 -7.68 23.94
N LYS A 2 -30.84 -8.80 23.41
CA LYS A 2 -29.52 -8.98 22.81
C LYS A 2 -29.69 -9.17 21.30
N ALA A 3 -29.00 -8.38 20.50
CA ALA A 3 -28.93 -8.55 19.05
C ALA A 3 -27.49 -8.86 18.65
N THR A 4 -27.31 -9.79 17.72
CA THR A 4 -26.01 -10.28 17.29
C THR A 4 -25.87 -10.18 15.78
N PHE A 5 -24.80 -9.56 15.34
CA PHE A 5 -24.35 -9.50 13.96
C PHE A 5 -22.81 -9.44 13.94
N ASN A 6 -22.20 -10.13 13.00
CA ASN A 6 -20.77 -10.02 12.73
C ASN A 6 -20.54 -10.10 11.21
N SER A 7 -19.94 -9.06 10.64
CA SER A 7 -19.71 -8.97 9.18
C SER A 7 -18.70 -10.00 8.65
N TRP A 8 -17.88 -10.59 9.52
CA TRP A 8 -16.90 -11.63 9.19
C TRP A 8 -17.45 -13.04 9.25
N ASP A 9 -18.60 -13.25 9.89
CA ASP A 9 -19.24 -14.56 9.96
C ASP A 9 -20.27 -14.69 8.83
N GLY A 10 -20.04 -15.65 7.92
CA GLY A 10 -20.93 -15.96 6.83
C GLY A 10 -22.35 -16.34 7.23
N LYS A 11 -22.60 -16.62 8.50
CA LYS A 11 -23.95 -16.80 9.07
C LYS A 11 -24.75 -15.50 9.03
N TYR A 12 -24.10 -14.37 9.20
CA TYR A 12 -24.75 -13.06 9.28
C TYR A 12 -24.67 -12.25 8.00
N ARG A 13 -23.57 -12.40 7.22
CA ARG A 13 -23.39 -11.68 5.97
C ARG A 13 -22.76 -12.55 4.88
N GLN A 14 -23.40 -12.62 3.72
CA GLN A 14 -22.90 -13.33 2.53
C GLN A 14 -23.16 -12.51 1.26
N PRO A 15 -22.15 -12.38 0.37
CA PRO A 15 -20.74 -12.78 0.56
C PRO A 15 -20.00 -11.85 1.52
N PHE A 16 -18.86 -12.31 2.03
CA PHE A 16 -17.93 -11.52 2.85
C PHE A 16 -17.23 -10.44 2.01
N GLY A 17 -16.90 -9.32 2.67
CA GLY A 17 -16.00 -8.31 2.13
C GLY A 17 -16.59 -7.44 1.02
N ALA A 18 -15.72 -6.85 0.20
CA ALA A 18 -16.11 -6.08 -0.97
C ALA A 18 -16.72 -6.97 -2.05
N ILE A 19 -17.68 -6.45 -2.81
CA ILE A 19 -18.49 -7.21 -3.77
C ILE A 19 -18.42 -6.59 -5.17
N GLN A 20 -18.68 -7.41 -6.19
CA GLN A 20 -18.86 -6.91 -7.55
C GLN A 20 -20.30 -6.40 -7.77
N ALA A 21 -20.45 -5.34 -8.56
CA ALA A 21 -21.76 -4.83 -8.95
C ALA A 21 -22.63 -5.94 -9.60
N GLY A 22 -23.90 -5.98 -9.21
CA GLY A 22 -24.82 -7.03 -9.59
C GLY A 22 -24.89 -8.21 -8.61
N THR A 23 -24.06 -8.24 -7.57
CA THR A 23 -24.08 -9.27 -6.52
C THR A 23 -25.29 -9.06 -5.59
N SER A 24 -25.95 -10.16 -5.22
CA SER A 24 -26.92 -10.17 -4.13
C SER A 24 -26.23 -10.43 -2.81
N VAL A 25 -26.44 -9.55 -1.83
CA VAL A 25 -25.93 -9.69 -0.48
C VAL A 25 -27.07 -10.08 0.44
N LYS A 26 -26.84 -11.11 1.26
CA LYS A 26 -27.75 -11.53 2.33
C LYS A 26 -27.23 -10.98 3.66
N TRP A 27 -28.11 -10.37 4.43
CA TRP A 27 -27.89 -9.97 5.81
C TRP A 27 -28.83 -10.75 6.73
N SER A 28 -28.34 -11.18 7.88
CA SER A 28 -29.08 -11.91 8.91
C SER A 28 -28.71 -11.34 10.28
N VAL A 29 -29.70 -11.08 11.12
CA VAL A 29 -29.51 -10.60 12.50
C VAL A 29 -30.20 -11.55 13.46
N ALA A 30 -29.49 -12.04 14.47
CA ALA A 30 -30.07 -12.86 15.54
C ALA A 30 -30.50 -11.95 16.69
N ILE A 31 -31.74 -12.12 17.16
CA ILE A 31 -32.31 -11.35 18.27
C ILE A 31 -32.97 -12.35 19.24
N ASP A 32 -32.66 -12.24 20.55
CA ASP A 32 -33.10 -13.19 21.58
C ASP A 32 -34.52 -12.91 22.16
N GLU A 33 -35.13 -11.82 21.72
CA GLU A 33 -36.45 -11.39 22.16
C GLU A 33 -37.35 -11.09 20.94
N GLU A 34 -38.66 -11.08 21.19
CA GLU A 34 -39.64 -10.65 20.17
C GLU A 34 -39.56 -9.15 19.97
N VAL A 35 -39.48 -8.73 18.68
CA VAL A 35 -39.40 -7.33 18.28
C VAL A 35 -40.47 -7.02 17.25
N GLN A 36 -40.87 -5.73 17.16
CA GLN A 36 -41.92 -5.28 16.27
C GLN A 36 -41.45 -5.17 14.81
N GLU A 37 -40.19 -4.73 14.62
CA GLU A 37 -39.63 -4.49 13.30
C GLU A 37 -38.10 -4.58 13.36
N VAL A 38 -37.49 -5.12 12.30
CA VAL A 38 -36.05 -5.05 12.02
C VAL A 38 -35.87 -4.52 10.62
N THR A 39 -35.05 -3.49 10.46
CA THR A 39 -34.82 -2.81 9.18
C THR A 39 -33.31 -2.65 8.94
N LEU A 40 -32.85 -3.08 7.78
CA LEU A 40 -31.52 -2.74 7.29
C LEU A 40 -31.58 -1.35 6.63
N TRP A 41 -30.78 -0.42 7.14
CA TRP A 41 -30.51 0.85 6.48
C TRP A 41 -29.25 0.74 5.64
N LEU A 42 -29.35 1.10 4.36
CA LEU A 42 -28.28 1.03 3.40
C LEU A 42 -28.20 2.35 2.62
N THR A 43 -27.06 3.03 2.74
CA THR A 43 -26.83 4.33 2.10
C THR A 43 -25.67 4.20 1.13
N LYS A 44 -25.88 4.55 -0.13
CA LYS A 44 -24.77 4.76 -1.06
C LYS A 44 -24.30 6.20 -0.96
N ILE A 45 -22.99 6.41 -1.01
CA ILE A 45 -22.42 7.75 -0.94
C ILE A 45 -23.05 8.69 -1.98
N ASN A 46 -23.46 9.89 -1.55
CA ASN A 46 -24.16 10.89 -2.34
C ASN A 46 -25.57 10.47 -2.84
N GLU A 47 -26.16 9.44 -2.26
CA GLU A 47 -27.54 9.03 -2.53
C GLU A 47 -28.35 9.02 -1.22
N ASP A 48 -29.68 8.99 -1.33
CA ASP A 48 -30.59 8.94 -0.18
C ASP A 48 -30.51 7.59 0.54
N ASP A 49 -30.79 7.60 1.83
CA ASP A 49 -30.90 6.40 2.66
C ASP A 49 -32.04 5.50 2.19
N MET A 50 -31.75 4.22 2.05
CA MET A 50 -32.74 3.20 1.70
C MET A 50 -32.97 2.26 2.87
N ALA A 51 -34.25 2.07 3.23
CA ALA A 51 -34.68 1.19 4.31
C ALA A 51 -35.25 -0.11 3.73
N TYR A 52 -34.70 -1.24 4.19
CA TYR A 52 -35.12 -2.58 3.75
C TYR A 52 -35.62 -3.38 4.96
N PRO A 53 -36.93 -3.66 5.03
CA PRO A 53 -37.49 -4.51 6.08
C PRO A 53 -36.86 -5.92 6.05
N MET A 54 -36.58 -6.46 7.21
CA MET A 54 -36.07 -7.81 7.39
C MET A 54 -37.18 -8.74 7.89
N THR A 55 -37.23 -9.95 7.35
CA THR A 55 -38.26 -10.94 7.69
C THR A 55 -37.69 -12.00 8.61
N TYR A 56 -38.44 -12.35 9.68
CA TYR A 56 -38.05 -13.45 10.57
C TYR A 56 -38.15 -14.80 9.86
N ASN A 57 -37.06 -15.54 9.86
CA ASN A 57 -36.96 -16.89 9.34
C ASN A 57 -36.96 -17.88 10.52
N SER A 58 -37.99 -18.72 10.61
CA SER A 58 -38.18 -19.66 11.70
C SER A 58 -37.18 -20.84 11.71
N GLU A 59 -36.57 -21.15 10.55
CA GLU A 59 -35.57 -22.21 10.43
C GLU A 59 -34.22 -21.75 10.98
N THR A 60 -33.78 -20.56 10.59
CA THR A 60 -32.52 -19.97 11.05
C THR A 60 -32.64 -19.26 12.39
N LYS A 61 -33.87 -18.94 12.81
CA LYS A 61 -34.20 -18.10 13.98
C LYS A 61 -33.56 -16.70 13.92
N MET A 62 -33.50 -16.12 12.72
CA MET A 62 -32.90 -14.82 12.47
C MET A 62 -33.82 -13.96 11.61
N TYR A 63 -33.66 -12.63 11.70
CA TYR A 63 -34.23 -11.68 10.75
C TYR A 63 -33.33 -11.59 9.55
N GLU A 64 -33.87 -11.75 8.34
CA GLU A 64 -33.11 -11.85 7.10
C GLU A 64 -33.63 -10.92 6.01
N THR A 65 -32.72 -10.42 5.19
CA THR A 65 -33.04 -9.74 3.92
C THR A 65 -31.94 -10.01 2.91
N SER A 66 -32.31 -9.94 1.62
CA SER A 66 -31.34 -10.11 0.52
C SER A 66 -31.55 -9.02 -0.52
N ILE A 67 -30.49 -8.29 -0.82
CA ILE A 67 -30.56 -7.11 -1.70
C ILE A 67 -29.49 -7.24 -2.78
N ARG A 68 -29.91 -7.04 -4.03
CA ARG A 68 -28.99 -6.95 -5.16
C ARG A 68 -28.39 -5.55 -5.25
N ILE A 69 -27.08 -5.45 -5.08
CA ILE A 69 -26.34 -4.19 -5.21
C ILE A 69 -26.00 -3.98 -6.68
N GLY A 70 -26.76 -3.11 -7.36
CA GLY A 70 -26.71 -2.98 -8.82
C GLY A 70 -25.58 -2.14 -9.38
N THR A 71 -25.01 -1.23 -8.59
CA THR A 71 -24.03 -0.23 -9.06
C THR A 71 -22.81 -0.19 -8.16
N SER A 72 -21.64 0.04 -8.75
CA SER A 72 -20.41 0.24 -7.98
C SER A 72 -20.45 1.53 -7.16
N GLY A 73 -19.66 1.58 -6.12
CA GLY A 73 -19.53 2.71 -5.22
C GLY A 73 -19.26 2.30 -3.78
N LEU A 74 -19.32 3.28 -2.92
CA LEU A 74 -19.15 3.12 -1.48
C LEU A 74 -20.52 3.15 -0.81
N TYR A 75 -20.80 2.12 -0.04
CA TYR A 75 -22.03 1.95 0.72
C TYR A 75 -21.72 1.86 2.20
N TYR A 76 -22.67 2.34 3.02
CA TYR A 76 -22.67 2.21 4.47
C TYR A 76 -23.98 1.58 4.93
N TYR A 77 -23.95 0.77 5.98
CA TYR A 77 -25.15 0.14 6.51
C TYR A 77 -25.09 -0.06 8.02
N TYR A 78 -26.29 -0.12 8.63
CA TYR A 78 -26.56 -0.50 10.00
C TYR A 78 -27.98 -1.08 10.10
N PHE A 79 -28.36 -1.58 11.27
CA PHE A 79 -29.71 -2.12 11.47
C PHE A 79 -30.47 -1.30 12.49
N ASN A 80 -31.76 -1.10 12.26
CA ASN A 80 -32.68 -0.47 13.18
C ASN A 80 -33.67 -1.52 13.70
N ILE A 81 -33.84 -1.61 15.01
CA ILE A 81 -34.71 -2.57 15.70
C ILE A 81 -35.72 -1.79 16.51
N LYS A 82 -37.01 -2.06 16.28
CA LYS A 82 -38.11 -1.47 17.03
C LYS A 82 -38.65 -2.46 18.04
N GLN A 83 -38.58 -2.13 19.33
CA GLN A 83 -39.13 -2.93 20.44
C GLN A 83 -39.82 -1.99 21.42
N ASN A 84 -41.07 -2.34 21.84
CA ASN A 84 -41.87 -1.56 22.79
C ASN A 84 -42.00 -0.07 22.41
N ASN A 85 -42.17 0.21 21.13
CA ASN A 85 -42.19 1.56 20.53
C ASN A 85 -40.90 2.39 20.71
N GLN A 86 -39.80 1.74 21.12
CA GLN A 86 -38.46 2.35 21.16
C GLN A 86 -37.60 1.83 20.01
N TYR A 87 -36.68 2.66 19.54
CA TYR A 87 -35.74 2.30 18.50
C TYR A 87 -34.36 2.03 19.09
N TYR A 88 -33.74 0.97 18.60
CA TYR A 88 -32.37 0.57 18.91
C TYR A 88 -31.61 0.46 17.60
N PHE A 89 -30.36 0.90 17.59
CA PHE A 89 -29.49 0.83 16.43
C PHE A 89 -28.42 -0.23 16.70
N LEU A 90 -28.36 -1.25 15.83
CA LEU A 90 -27.31 -2.25 15.85
C LEU A 90 -26.22 -1.76 14.91
N GLN A 91 -25.16 -1.21 15.48
CA GLN A 91 -24.06 -0.51 14.84
C GLN A 91 -22.76 -1.31 14.90
N ARG A 92 -21.73 -0.93 14.10
CA ARG A 92 -20.40 -1.54 14.22
C ARG A 92 -19.78 -1.23 15.58
N ALA A 93 -19.39 -2.27 16.31
CA ALA A 93 -18.67 -2.13 17.56
C ALA A 93 -17.22 -1.64 17.32
N ARG A 94 -16.68 -0.88 18.26
CA ARG A 94 -15.28 -0.40 18.16
C ARG A 94 -14.33 -1.54 18.48
N ASP A 95 -13.31 -1.72 17.64
CA ASP A 95 -12.19 -2.65 17.87
C ASP A 95 -12.62 -4.09 18.21
N GLN A 96 -13.69 -4.57 17.57
CA GLN A 96 -14.29 -5.89 17.81
C GLN A 96 -14.48 -6.71 16.51
N PHE A 97 -13.59 -6.57 15.54
CA PHE A 97 -13.46 -7.45 14.37
C PHE A 97 -14.80 -7.77 13.68
N GLY A 98 -15.51 -6.72 13.24
CA GLY A 98 -16.77 -6.85 12.50
C GLY A 98 -18.00 -7.15 13.36
N GLU A 99 -17.89 -7.25 14.67
CA GLU A 99 -19.05 -7.39 15.57
C GLU A 99 -19.89 -6.12 15.62
N ALA A 100 -21.15 -6.31 15.99
CA ALA A 100 -22.10 -5.24 16.23
C ALA A 100 -22.42 -5.05 17.71
N GLU A 101 -22.79 -3.84 18.07
CA GLU A 101 -23.31 -3.50 19.41
C GLU A 101 -24.59 -2.67 19.31
N LEU A 102 -25.45 -2.76 20.33
CA LEU A 102 -26.68 -1.99 20.40
C LEU A 102 -26.45 -0.62 21.04
N THR A 103 -27.08 0.42 20.46
CA THR A 103 -27.17 1.75 21.04
C THR A 103 -28.60 2.30 20.88
N GLN A 104 -29.00 3.23 21.73
CA GLN A 104 -30.20 4.06 21.56
C GLN A 104 -29.86 5.47 21.08
N ASP A 105 -28.58 5.81 21.00
CA ASP A 105 -28.14 7.09 20.47
C ASP A 105 -28.19 7.08 18.93
N SER A 106 -29.08 7.89 18.40
CA SER A 106 -29.27 8.06 16.96
C SER A 106 -28.37 9.15 16.35
N THR A 107 -27.60 9.87 17.18
CA THR A 107 -26.85 11.05 16.71
C THR A 107 -25.47 10.69 16.14
N ASP A 108 -24.93 9.52 16.53
CA ASP A 108 -23.60 9.04 16.06
C ASP A 108 -23.62 7.51 15.89
N VAL A 109 -24.41 7.05 14.91
CA VAL A 109 -24.49 5.62 14.58
C VAL A 109 -23.29 5.22 13.72
N ARG A 110 -22.44 4.34 14.25
CA ARG A 110 -21.29 3.80 13.52
C ARG A 110 -21.74 2.75 12.51
N THR A 111 -21.53 3.05 11.26
CA THR A 111 -21.93 2.18 10.15
C THR A 111 -20.88 1.12 9.84
N PHE A 112 -21.32 0.00 9.27
CA PHE A 112 -20.49 -0.92 8.51
C PHE A 112 -20.27 -0.35 7.11
N GLN A 113 -19.12 -0.67 6.50
CA GLN A 113 -18.83 -0.30 5.13
C GLN A 113 -19.06 -1.49 4.19
N LEU A 114 -19.50 -1.20 2.96
CA LEU A 114 -19.58 -2.14 1.85
C LEU A 114 -19.03 -1.47 0.60
N THR A 115 -17.89 -1.93 0.13
CA THR A 115 -17.31 -1.50 -1.15
C THR A 115 -17.88 -2.36 -2.28
N CYS A 116 -18.42 -1.71 -3.31
CA CYS A 116 -18.89 -2.37 -4.51
C CYS A 116 -18.07 -1.90 -5.72
N TYR A 117 -17.45 -2.85 -6.45
CA TYR A 117 -16.60 -2.57 -7.61
C TYR A 117 -17.24 -3.07 -8.92
N ASP A 118 -16.89 -2.44 -10.06
CA ASP A 118 -17.42 -2.85 -11.37
C ASP A 118 -16.73 -4.10 -11.89
N ARG A 119 -15.40 -4.13 -11.81
CA ARG A 119 -14.58 -5.27 -12.27
C ARG A 119 -13.37 -5.48 -11.37
N GLN A 120 -12.91 -6.72 -11.32
CA GLN A 120 -11.65 -7.01 -10.62
C GLN A 120 -10.46 -6.41 -11.36
N VAL A 121 -9.48 -5.97 -10.59
CA VAL A 121 -8.17 -5.58 -11.14
C VAL A 121 -7.39 -6.82 -11.56
N PRO A 122 -6.58 -6.75 -12.62
CA PRO A 122 -5.69 -7.84 -12.98
C PRO A 122 -4.59 -8.01 -11.92
N GLN A 123 -4.13 -9.23 -11.78
CA GLN A 123 -3.00 -9.59 -10.94
C GLN A 123 -1.89 -10.14 -11.82
N GLU A 124 -0.75 -9.44 -11.85
CA GLU A 124 0.46 -9.93 -12.49
C GLU A 124 1.18 -10.91 -11.56
N PRO A 125 1.35 -12.18 -11.93
CA PRO A 125 1.96 -13.18 -11.04
C PRO A 125 3.35 -12.80 -10.54
N TRP A 126 4.18 -12.17 -11.39
CA TRP A 126 5.51 -11.72 -11.03
C TRP A 126 5.50 -10.66 -9.91
N TYR A 127 4.44 -9.85 -9.86
CA TYR A 127 4.25 -8.81 -8.86
C TYR A 127 3.53 -9.36 -7.63
N ALA A 128 2.34 -9.96 -7.79
CA ALA A 128 1.52 -10.42 -6.67
C ALA A 128 2.24 -11.46 -5.78
N GLN A 129 3.04 -12.36 -6.40
CA GLN A 129 3.83 -13.36 -5.68
C GLN A 129 5.21 -12.86 -5.26
N GLY A 130 5.56 -11.65 -5.65
CA GLY A 130 6.90 -11.11 -5.59
C GLY A 130 7.24 -10.35 -4.30
N VAL A 131 8.43 -9.78 -4.36
CA VAL A 131 8.99 -8.82 -3.41
C VAL A 131 9.52 -7.64 -4.21
N VAL A 132 9.04 -6.44 -3.92
CA VAL A 132 9.50 -5.21 -4.57
C VAL A 132 10.60 -4.56 -3.74
N TYR A 133 11.54 -3.92 -4.40
CA TYR A 133 12.61 -3.18 -3.77
C TYR A 133 12.68 -1.76 -4.33
N GLN A 134 12.40 -0.77 -3.49
CA GLN A 134 12.41 0.65 -3.87
C GLN A 134 13.82 1.20 -3.81
N ILE A 135 14.28 1.81 -4.90
CA ILE A 135 15.61 2.41 -5.01
C ILE A 135 15.50 3.92 -5.24
N PHE A 136 16.23 4.70 -4.43
CA PHE A 136 16.56 6.09 -4.71
C PHE A 136 17.87 6.12 -5.50
N PRO A 137 17.84 6.33 -6.85
CA PRO A 137 18.99 5.99 -7.71
C PRO A 137 20.30 6.68 -7.36
N ASP A 138 20.24 7.98 -6.99
CA ASP A 138 21.43 8.76 -6.61
C ASP A 138 22.19 8.23 -5.40
N ARG A 139 21.51 7.43 -4.55
CA ARG A 139 22.01 7.01 -3.23
C ARG A 139 22.32 5.52 -3.16
N PHE A 140 22.17 4.77 -4.25
CA PHE A 140 22.29 3.32 -4.21
C PHE A 140 23.71 2.84 -4.53
N ASN A 141 24.15 2.98 -5.78
CA ASN A 141 25.48 2.59 -6.21
C ASN A 141 25.93 3.36 -7.45
N ASN A 142 27.22 3.73 -7.51
CA ASN A 142 27.84 4.30 -8.70
C ASN A 142 28.58 3.20 -9.47
N GLY A 143 28.10 2.86 -10.66
CA GLY A 143 28.68 1.83 -11.55
C GLY A 143 29.67 2.37 -12.58
N ASN A 144 30.12 3.62 -12.46
CA ASN A 144 31.17 4.13 -13.35
C ASN A 144 32.54 3.59 -12.93
N PRO A 145 33.41 3.20 -13.87
CA PRO A 145 34.63 2.43 -13.60
C PRO A 145 35.59 3.06 -12.58
N HIS A 146 35.60 4.39 -12.48
CA HIS A 146 36.45 5.13 -11.56
C HIS A 146 35.65 5.96 -10.54
N GLY A 147 34.36 5.66 -10.40
CA GLY A 147 33.45 6.42 -9.52
C GLY A 147 33.17 7.85 -9.99
N GLU A 148 33.48 8.17 -11.24
CA GLU A 148 33.22 9.49 -11.80
C GLU A 148 31.72 9.80 -11.86
N ILE A 149 31.35 11.05 -11.60
CA ILE A 149 29.96 11.53 -11.71
C ILE A 149 29.83 12.32 -13.00
N THR A 150 29.09 11.75 -13.97
CA THR A 150 28.83 12.36 -15.27
C THR A 150 27.58 13.22 -15.25
N GLY A 151 27.37 14.05 -16.28
CA GLY A 151 26.14 14.84 -16.44
C GLY A 151 25.90 15.89 -15.37
N ARG A 152 26.92 16.35 -14.66
CA ARG A 152 26.82 17.29 -13.54
C ARG A 152 26.01 18.53 -13.87
N LYS A 153 25.14 18.91 -12.96
CA LYS A 153 24.26 20.09 -13.08
C LYS A 153 24.95 21.37 -12.59
N LYS A 154 24.56 22.50 -13.16
CA LYS A 154 25.19 23.78 -12.87
C LYS A 154 25.21 24.15 -11.38
N ASN A 155 24.12 23.88 -10.67
CA ASN A 155 23.94 24.19 -9.25
C ASN A 155 23.95 22.91 -8.40
N SER A 156 24.86 21.98 -8.68
CA SER A 156 25.02 20.75 -7.91
C SER A 156 26.15 20.86 -6.90
N PHE A 157 25.97 20.19 -5.78
CA PHE A 157 26.98 19.89 -4.79
C PHE A 157 27.22 18.38 -4.80
N LEU A 158 28.47 17.93 -4.80
CA LEU A 158 28.84 16.52 -4.77
C LEU A 158 29.46 16.20 -3.42
N TYR A 159 28.96 15.13 -2.78
CA TYR A 159 29.62 14.61 -1.59
C TYR A 159 30.92 13.90 -1.94
N ALA A 160 31.84 13.93 -0.99
CA ALA A 160 33.16 13.31 -1.16
C ALA A 160 33.09 11.78 -0.95
N THR A 161 32.25 11.37 0.00
CA THR A 161 32.11 9.94 0.37
C THR A 161 30.64 9.53 0.53
N PRO A 162 30.30 8.26 0.34
CA PRO A 162 28.97 7.74 0.60
C PRO A 162 28.54 7.80 2.08
N GLU A 163 29.47 7.96 2.99
CA GLU A 163 29.24 8.07 4.43
C GLU A 163 28.78 9.46 4.87
N ASP A 164 28.94 10.46 4.01
CA ASP A 164 28.48 11.81 4.29
C ASP A 164 26.97 11.86 4.55
N THR A 165 26.56 12.66 5.52
CA THR A 165 25.14 12.85 5.81
C THR A 165 24.52 13.83 4.81
N PRO A 166 23.46 13.46 4.09
CA PRO A 166 22.80 14.36 3.16
C PRO A 166 22.16 15.54 3.90
N TYR A 167 22.29 16.74 3.34
CA TYR A 167 21.57 17.92 3.81
C TYR A 167 21.34 18.90 2.67
N TYR A 168 20.33 19.76 2.81
CA TYR A 168 19.97 20.76 1.81
C TYR A 168 20.68 22.09 2.04
N ILE A 169 21.36 22.58 1.00
CA ILE A 169 21.96 23.92 0.99
C ILE A 169 20.89 24.92 0.55
N LYS A 170 20.44 25.74 1.50
CA LYS A 170 19.42 26.77 1.28
C LYS A 170 20.04 28.15 1.29
N ASP A 171 19.41 29.09 0.61
CA ASP A 171 19.74 30.49 0.64
C ASP A 171 19.17 31.19 1.90
N GLU A 172 19.40 32.50 2.02
CA GLU A 172 18.94 33.33 3.13
C GLU A 172 17.41 33.44 3.25
N HIS A 173 16.66 33.07 2.21
CA HIS A 173 15.21 33.06 2.17
C HIS A 173 14.63 31.64 2.39
N GLY A 174 15.50 30.63 2.61
CA GLY A 174 15.12 29.23 2.80
C GLY A 174 14.82 28.48 1.51
N ALA A 175 15.04 29.10 0.34
CA ALA A 175 14.91 28.42 -0.94
C ALA A 175 16.14 27.54 -1.23
N MET A 176 15.95 26.49 -2.05
CA MET A 176 17.01 25.56 -2.42
C MET A 176 18.08 26.28 -3.26
N ALA A 177 19.27 26.47 -2.72
CA ALA A 177 20.39 27.10 -3.42
C ALA A 177 21.17 26.09 -4.26
N ARG A 178 21.37 24.87 -3.75
CA ARG A 178 22.08 23.78 -4.43
C ARG A 178 21.50 22.43 -4.03
N TRP A 179 21.31 21.57 -5.03
CA TRP A 179 20.99 20.17 -4.82
C TRP A 179 22.26 19.34 -4.57
N ASP A 180 22.19 18.45 -3.60
CA ASP A 180 23.25 17.51 -3.24
C ASP A 180 23.14 16.21 -4.03
N PHE A 181 24.27 15.62 -4.39
CA PHE A 181 24.34 14.36 -5.12
C PHE A 181 25.47 13.49 -4.60
N PHE A 182 25.26 12.17 -4.65
CA PHE A 182 26.28 11.16 -4.34
C PHE A 182 26.74 10.40 -5.60
N GLY A 183 25.98 10.48 -6.69
CA GLY A 183 26.36 9.96 -7.99
C GLY A 183 26.00 8.51 -8.26
N GLY A 184 25.09 7.94 -7.50
CA GLY A 184 24.47 6.66 -7.87
C GLY A 184 23.79 6.75 -9.25
N ASN A 185 23.80 5.66 -10.02
CA ASN A 185 23.37 5.65 -11.41
C ASN A 185 22.80 4.28 -11.85
N LEU A 186 22.25 4.22 -13.08
CA LEU A 186 21.61 3.01 -13.63
C LEU A 186 22.59 1.85 -13.76
N LYS A 187 23.85 2.11 -14.17
CA LYS A 187 24.90 1.08 -14.21
C LYS A 187 25.18 0.49 -12.85
N GLY A 188 25.24 1.35 -11.82
CA GLY A 188 25.40 0.91 -10.44
C GLY A 188 24.25 0.04 -9.95
N ILE A 189 23.02 0.33 -10.36
CA ILE A 189 21.89 -0.54 -10.05
C ILE A 189 22.03 -1.88 -10.76
N THR A 190 22.43 -1.87 -12.05
CA THR A 190 22.67 -3.09 -12.85
C THR A 190 23.72 -4.00 -12.19
N GLU A 191 24.82 -3.45 -11.68
CA GLU A 191 25.86 -4.21 -10.96
C GLU A 191 25.35 -4.88 -9.67
N LYS A 192 24.32 -4.30 -9.05
CA LYS A 192 23.76 -4.80 -7.78
C LYS A 192 22.56 -5.75 -7.95
N VAL A 193 22.16 -6.08 -9.17
CA VAL A 193 21.11 -7.09 -9.44
C VAL A 193 21.40 -8.43 -8.77
N PRO A 194 22.66 -8.96 -8.74
CA PRO A 194 22.95 -10.19 -8.01
C PRO A 194 22.66 -10.11 -6.51
N TYR A 195 22.92 -8.98 -5.85
CA TYR A 195 22.58 -8.72 -4.45
C TYR A 195 21.07 -8.78 -4.24
N LEU A 196 20.31 -8.04 -5.06
CA LEU A 196 18.84 -8.02 -4.99
C LEU A 196 18.24 -9.42 -5.20
N LYS A 197 18.79 -10.18 -6.14
CA LYS A 197 18.38 -11.57 -6.38
C LYS A 197 18.63 -12.47 -5.17
N LYS A 198 19.77 -12.30 -4.48
CA LYS A 198 20.10 -13.04 -3.24
C LYS A 198 19.09 -12.73 -2.13
N LEU A 199 18.62 -11.49 -2.00
CA LEU A 199 17.57 -11.11 -1.07
C LEU A 199 16.19 -11.72 -1.42
N GLY A 200 16.00 -12.21 -2.63
CA GLY A 200 14.71 -12.73 -3.12
C GLY A 200 13.82 -11.67 -3.77
N VAL A 201 14.36 -10.52 -4.12
CA VAL A 201 13.65 -9.45 -4.85
C VAL A 201 13.26 -9.92 -6.24
N THR A 202 12.02 -9.61 -6.65
CA THR A 202 11.47 -9.97 -7.97
C THR A 202 11.17 -8.75 -8.84
N ALA A 203 11.11 -7.57 -8.24
CA ALA A 203 10.97 -6.33 -8.99
C ALA A 203 11.67 -5.17 -8.27
N ILE A 204 12.18 -4.23 -9.03
CA ILE A 204 12.64 -2.95 -8.50
C ILE A 204 11.65 -1.84 -8.86
N TYR A 205 11.42 -0.95 -7.92
CA TYR A 205 10.73 0.32 -8.14
C TYR A 205 11.74 1.46 -8.03
N LEU A 206 11.94 2.20 -9.10
CA LEU A 206 12.85 3.34 -9.14
C LEU A 206 12.09 4.62 -8.82
N ASN A 207 12.57 5.41 -7.85
CA ASN A 207 12.21 6.83 -7.77
C ASN A 207 12.56 7.52 -9.09
N PRO A 208 12.02 8.72 -9.38
CA PRO A 208 12.06 9.32 -10.71
C PRO A 208 13.45 9.32 -11.36
N ILE A 209 13.50 8.96 -12.65
CA ILE A 209 14.74 8.86 -13.43
C ILE A 209 14.84 9.85 -14.59
N PHE A 210 13.77 10.63 -14.82
CA PHE A 210 13.74 11.57 -15.94
C PHE A 210 14.54 12.84 -15.61
N MET A 211 14.96 13.54 -16.67
CA MET A 211 15.74 14.76 -16.56
C MET A 211 15.07 15.76 -15.63
N ALA A 212 15.81 16.24 -14.62
CA ALA A 212 15.35 17.16 -13.57
C ALA A 212 16.53 17.94 -12.98
N SER A 213 16.30 18.94 -12.14
CA SER A 213 17.37 19.67 -11.44
C SER A 213 17.75 19.05 -10.11
N SER A 214 16.78 18.49 -9.39
CA SER A 214 16.98 17.90 -8.08
C SER A 214 17.61 16.52 -8.10
N ASN A 215 18.06 16.08 -6.94
CA ASN A 215 18.50 14.70 -6.70
C ASN A 215 17.34 13.69 -6.67
N HIS A 216 16.14 14.14 -6.26
CA HIS A 216 14.93 13.31 -6.19
C HIS A 216 14.17 13.23 -7.53
N ARG A 217 14.38 14.18 -8.44
CA ARG A 217 13.82 14.22 -9.80
C ARG A 217 12.29 14.33 -9.90
N TYR A 218 11.62 14.69 -8.81
CA TYR A 218 10.19 15.02 -8.86
C TYR A 218 9.90 16.36 -9.55
N ASP A 219 10.89 17.20 -9.75
CA ASP A 219 10.88 18.43 -10.54
C ASP A 219 11.25 18.16 -12.02
N THR A 220 10.50 17.30 -12.69
CA THR A 220 10.81 16.84 -14.06
C THR A 220 10.95 18.00 -15.05
N GLN A 221 12.08 18.07 -15.76
CA GLN A 221 12.37 19.02 -16.84
C GLN A 221 11.97 18.48 -18.22
N ASP A 222 12.17 17.18 -18.44
CA ASP A 222 11.86 16.51 -19.71
C ASP A 222 11.52 15.03 -19.48
N PHE A 223 10.25 14.68 -19.61
CA PHE A 223 9.76 13.30 -19.49
C PHE A 223 10.29 12.34 -20.57
N MET A 224 10.82 12.89 -21.69
CA MET A 224 11.31 12.09 -22.81
C MET A 224 12.81 11.79 -22.74
N LYS A 225 13.47 12.17 -21.63
CA LYS A 225 14.92 11.96 -21.45
C LYS A 225 15.23 11.42 -20.06
N ILE A 226 16.18 10.49 -20.02
CA ILE A 226 16.82 10.07 -18.77
C ILE A 226 17.69 11.23 -18.25
N ASP A 227 17.74 11.38 -16.93
CA ASP A 227 18.64 12.34 -16.27
C ASP A 227 20.11 11.96 -16.57
N PRO A 228 20.92 12.89 -17.14
CA PRO A 228 22.30 12.60 -17.53
C PRO A 228 23.21 12.14 -16.38
N MET A 229 22.87 12.48 -15.12
CA MET A 229 23.59 11.97 -13.94
C MET A 229 23.31 10.50 -13.66
N LEU A 230 22.16 10.00 -14.09
CA LEU A 230 21.77 8.60 -13.94
C LEU A 230 22.27 7.72 -15.10
N GLY A 231 22.51 8.31 -16.27
CA GLY A 231 22.94 7.57 -17.45
C GLY A 231 22.13 7.90 -18.71
N THR A 232 22.01 6.94 -19.59
CA THR A 232 21.40 7.04 -20.92
C THR A 232 20.21 6.09 -21.08
N GLU A 233 19.48 6.20 -22.19
CA GLU A 233 18.45 5.23 -22.56
C GLU A 233 19.03 3.82 -22.78
N GLN A 234 20.28 3.72 -23.22
CA GLN A 234 20.98 2.44 -23.35
C GLN A 234 21.26 1.82 -21.98
N ASP A 235 21.71 2.62 -20.98
CA ASP A 235 21.93 2.11 -19.61
C ASP A 235 20.61 1.61 -18.98
N LEU A 236 19.48 2.28 -19.27
CA LEU A 236 18.16 1.80 -18.85
C LEU A 236 17.79 0.49 -19.54
N GLN A 237 18.05 0.38 -20.85
CA GLN A 237 17.79 -0.86 -21.61
C GLN A 237 18.63 -2.03 -21.09
N GLU A 238 19.90 -1.79 -20.74
CA GLU A 238 20.79 -2.80 -20.15
C GLU A 238 20.30 -3.23 -18.76
N LEU A 239 19.81 -2.28 -17.93
CA LEU A 239 19.20 -2.60 -16.66
C LEU A 239 17.96 -3.47 -16.84
N ILE A 240 17.02 -3.09 -17.71
CA ILE A 240 15.80 -3.86 -17.99
C ILE A 240 16.16 -5.28 -18.46
N GLN A 241 17.08 -5.41 -19.41
CA GLN A 241 17.51 -6.72 -19.93
C GLN A 241 18.12 -7.57 -18.80
N THR A 242 19.00 -6.98 -17.97
CA THR A 242 19.63 -7.67 -16.84
C THR A 242 18.59 -8.13 -15.81
N LEU A 243 17.58 -7.31 -15.54
CA LEU A 243 16.48 -7.69 -14.66
C LEU A 243 15.69 -8.86 -15.24
N HIS A 244 15.25 -8.78 -16.49
CA HIS A 244 14.47 -9.83 -17.16
C HIS A 244 15.24 -11.15 -17.26
N ASP A 245 16.53 -11.11 -17.57
CA ASP A 245 17.42 -12.31 -17.59
C ASP A 245 17.50 -12.98 -16.22
N ASN A 246 17.32 -12.20 -15.15
CA ASN A 246 17.24 -12.69 -13.77
C ASN A 246 15.81 -12.95 -13.27
N LYS A 247 14.78 -12.88 -14.14
CA LYS A 247 13.36 -13.01 -13.83
C LYS A 247 12.89 -11.96 -12.81
N MET A 248 13.44 -10.77 -12.95
CA MET A 248 13.07 -9.58 -12.20
C MET A 248 12.45 -8.55 -13.13
N HIS A 249 11.72 -7.58 -12.57
CA HIS A 249 10.91 -6.61 -13.29
C HIS A 249 11.22 -5.19 -12.87
N LEU A 250 10.81 -4.21 -13.70
CA LEU A 250 11.03 -2.79 -13.46
C LEU A 250 9.72 -2.02 -13.35
N ILE A 251 9.57 -1.26 -12.26
CA ILE A 251 8.49 -0.29 -12.05
C ILE A 251 9.10 1.11 -12.07
N LEU A 252 8.55 2.02 -12.88
CA LEU A 252 8.95 3.43 -12.93
C LEU A 252 7.98 4.34 -12.17
N ASP A 253 8.49 5.49 -11.74
CA ASP A 253 7.71 6.56 -11.11
C ASP A 253 7.19 7.55 -12.15
N GLY A 254 5.89 7.76 -12.19
CA GLY A 254 5.20 8.68 -13.08
C GLY A 254 4.77 9.94 -12.34
N VAL A 255 5.53 11.02 -12.46
CA VAL A 255 5.28 12.32 -11.83
C VAL A 255 4.48 13.20 -12.79
N PHE A 256 3.16 13.05 -12.83
CA PHE A 256 2.33 13.72 -13.84
C PHE A 256 1.44 14.85 -13.29
N ASN A 257 1.57 15.17 -12.01
CA ASN A 257 0.84 16.27 -11.37
C ASN A 257 1.47 17.65 -11.61
N HIS A 258 2.79 17.71 -11.67
CA HIS A 258 3.58 18.94 -11.77
C HIS A 258 4.86 18.70 -12.56
N VAL A 259 5.58 19.77 -12.85
CA VAL A 259 6.90 19.76 -13.49
C VAL A 259 7.84 20.70 -12.77
N GLY A 260 9.13 20.67 -13.07
CA GLY A 260 10.07 21.69 -12.58
C GLY A 260 9.79 23.07 -13.20
N ALA A 261 9.96 24.14 -12.43
CA ALA A 261 9.84 25.51 -12.94
C ALA A 261 10.88 25.83 -14.04
N ASP A 262 11.95 25.06 -14.10
CA ASP A 262 12.99 25.10 -15.14
C ASP A 262 12.77 24.06 -16.25
N SER A 263 11.61 23.41 -16.27
CA SER A 263 11.23 22.48 -17.36
C SER A 263 11.09 23.22 -18.70
N LYS A 264 11.44 22.53 -19.78
CA LYS A 264 11.25 23.06 -21.15
C LYS A 264 9.79 23.45 -21.43
N TYR A 265 8.85 22.81 -20.78
CA TYR A 265 7.41 23.06 -20.94
C TYR A 265 7.03 24.38 -20.30
N PHE A 266 7.39 24.56 -19.01
CA PHE A 266 7.05 25.76 -18.25
C PHE A 266 7.81 26.98 -18.72
N LEU A 267 9.12 26.88 -19.02
CA LEU A 267 9.92 27.98 -19.56
C LEU A 267 9.34 28.51 -20.87
N LYS A 268 8.91 27.65 -21.80
CA LYS A 268 8.27 28.10 -23.03
C LYS A 268 6.90 28.76 -22.77
N ALA A 269 6.14 28.24 -21.82
CA ALA A 269 4.85 28.79 -21.44
C ALA A 269 4.97 30.19 -20.83
N THR A 270 6.02 30.45 -20.02
CA THR A 270 6.27 31.77 -19.42
C THR A 270 6.84 32.80 -20.37
N GLN A 271 7.49 32.37 -21.46
CA GLN A 271 8.12 33.23 -22.46
C GLN A 271 7.14 33.65 -23.58
N ASP A 272 6.20 32.79 -23.95
CA ASP A 272 5.28 33.04 -25.05
C ASP A 272 3.89 32.44 -24.78
N LYS A 273 2.87 33.32 -24.76
CA LYS A 273 1.45 32.93 -24.63
C LYS A 273 0.93 32.11 -25.80
N ASN A 274 1.61 32.15 -26.96
CA ASN A 274 1.26 31.34 -28.13
C ASN A 274 1.99 29.98 -28.15
N SER A 275 2.81 29.70 -27.15
CA SER A 275 3.48 28.41 -27.00
C SER A 275 2.47 27.28 -26.90
N ASP A 276 2.78 26.12 -27.52
CA ASP A 276 2.01 24.87 -27.38
C ASP A 276 1.82 24.43 -25.93
N TYR A 277 2.67 24.91 -25.04
CA TYR A 277 2.64 24.57 -23.61
C TYR A 277 1.91 25.59 -22.72
N PHE A 278 1.53 26.78 -23.24
CA PHE A 278 0.90 27.81 -22.43
C PHE A 278 -0.37 27.30 -21.73
N SER A 279 -1.21 26.60 -22.46
CA SER A 279 -2.47 26.04 -21.94
C SER A 279 -2.29 24.87 -20.96
N TRP A 280 -1.05 24.36 -20.78
CA TRP A 280 -0.75 23.31 -19.81
C TRP A 280 -0.71 23.85 -18.38
N PHE A 281 -0.60 25.16 -18.20
CA PHE A 281 -0.44 25.78 -16.88
C PHE A 281 -1.54 26.81 -16.61
N ASN A 282 -1.92 26.94 -15.34
CA ASN A 282 -2.89 27.93 -14.89
C ASN A 282 -2.16 29.17 -14.34
N PHE A 283 -2.07 30.23 -15.14
CA PHE A 283 -1.50 31.49 -14.72
C PHE A 283 -2.57 32.33 -14.01
N ILE A 284 -2.28 32.76 -12.76
CA ILE A 284 -3.10 33.70 -11.99
C ILE A 284 -2.76 35.13 -12.44
N HIS A 285 -1.48 35.41 -12.60
CA HIS A 285 -0.95 36.64 -13.19
C HIS A 285 0.28 36.28 -14.04
N TYR A 286 0.15 36.41 -15.34
CA TYR A 286 1.20 36.03 -16.29
C TYR A 286 2.36 37.04 -16.30
N PRO A 287 3.62 36.58 -16.36
CA PRO A 287 4.07 35.18 -16.29
C PRO A 287 4.40 34.71 -14.87
N ASP A 288 4.34 35.60 -13.87
CA ASP A 288 5.05 35.47 -12.60
C ASP A 288 4.25 34.76 -11.52
N LYS A 289 2.91 34.70 -11.65
CA LYS A 289 2.05 34.05 -10.67
C LYS A 289 1.19 32.96 -11.30
N TYR A 290 1.39 31.73 -10.86
CA TYR A 290 0.77 30.53 -11.42
C TYR A 290 0.41 29.54 -10.31
N GLN A 291 -0.43 28.58 -10.65
CA GLN A 291 -0.77 27.47 -9.76
C GLN A 291 0.47 26.57 -9.61
N SER A 292 0.82 26.24 -8.38
CA SER A 292 1.92 25.33 -8.05
C SER A 292 1.50 24.33 -7.01
N TRP A 293 2.15 23.17 -7.00
CA TRP A 293 1.84 22.10 -6.09
C TRP A 293 2.08 22.55 -4.64
N TRP A 294 1.00 22.62 -3.86
CA TRP A 294 0.99 23.08 -2.45
C TRP A 294 1.68 24.44 -2.23
N GLY A 295 1.67 25.30 -3.23
CA GLY A 295 2.32 26.63 -3.16
C GLY A 295 3.84 26.60 -3.36
N VAL A 296 4.43 25.45 -3.68
CA VAL A 296 5.86 25.32 -3.99
C VAL A 296 6.12 25.85 -5.39
N THR A 297 6.62 27.08 -5.51
CA THR A 297 6.79 27.76 -6.80
C THR A 297 7.79 27.11 -7.74
N THR A 298 8.68 26.26 -7.25
CA THR A 298 9.58 25.46 -8.08
C THR A 298 8.90 24.26 -8.75
N LEU A 299 7.62 23.98 -8.38
CA LEU A 299 6.82 22.86 -8.90
C LEU A 299 5.49 23.37 -9.48
N PRO A 300 5.51 24.08 -10.64
CA PRO A 300 4.28 24.49 -11.32
C PRO A 300 3.40 23.29 -11.63
N GLU A 301 2.14 23.38 -11.20
CA GLU A 301 1.14 22.34 -11.40
C GLU A 301 0.64 22.36 -12.84
N VAL A 302 0.50 21.18 -13.43
CA VAL A 302 0.00 21.03 -14.78
C VAL A 302 -1.53 20.94 -14.77
N ASN A 303 -2.19 21.57 -15.73
CA ASN A 303 -3.62 21.40 -15.97
C ASN A 303 -3.91 20.00 -16.51
N LYS A 304 -4.25 19.09 -15.62
CA LYS A 304 -4.50 17.66 -15.89
C LYS A 304 -5.79 17.39 -16.69
N HIS A 305 -6.64 18.43 -16.92
CA HIS A 305 -7.79 18.38 -17.84
C HIS A 305 -7.42 18.85 -19.25
N ASN A 306 -6.22 19.38 -19.47
CA ASN A 306 -5.77 19.82 -20.79
C ASN A 306 -5.56 18.62 -21.70
N LYS A 307 -6.32 18.54 -22.79
CA LYS A 307 -6.28 17.41 -23.73
C LYS A 307 -4.90 17.20 -24.40
N GLN A 308 -4.15 18.29 -24.64
CA GLN A 308 -2.82 18.19 -25.24
C GLN A 308 -1.83 17.58 -24.23
N TYR A 309 -1.88 17.98 -22.95
CA TYR A 309 -1.07 17.40 -21.91
C TYR A 309 -1.44 15.92 -21.68
N VAL A 310 -2.73 15.62 -21.53
CA VAL A 310 -3.20 14.24 -21.38
C VAL A 310 -2.72 13.37 -22.54
N ASN A 311 -2.84 13.85 -23.79
CA ASN A 311 -2.33 13.12 -24.96
C ASN A 311 -0.80 13.04 -24.98
N TYR A 312 -0.09 14.03 -24.47
CA TYR A 312 1.36 13.97 -24.34
C TYR A 312 1.82 12.86 -23.40
N ILE A 313 1.11 12.64 -22.31
CA ILE A 313 1.39 11.55 -21.37
C ILE A 313 0.87 10.21 -21.91
N THR A 314 -0.42 10.15 -22.34
CA THR A 314 -1.14 8.89 -22.61
C THR A 314 -1.29 8.55 -24.11
N GLY A 315 -0.84 9.42 -25.01
CA GLY A 315 -0.93 9.20 -26.45
C GLY A 315 -0.03 8.06 -26.96
N PRO A 316 -0.24 7.58 -28.21
CA PRO A 316 0.53 6.45 -28.78
C PRO A 316 2.01 6.74 -29.00
N LYS A 317 2.41 8.01 -28.99
CA LYS A 317 3.79 8.51 -29.01
C LYS A 317 4.12 9.30 -27.75
N GLY A 318 3.29 9.17 -26.72
CA GLY A 318 3.43 9.87 -25.45
C GLY A 318 4.45 9.21 -24.51
N VAL A 319 4.57 9.81 -23.35
CA VAL A 319 5.55 9.41 -22.32
C VAL A 319 5.39 7.94 -21.94
N LEU A 320 4.18 7.53 -21.54
CA LEU A 320 3.91 6.14 -21.13
C LEU A 320 4.22 5.14 -22.25
N ALA A 321 3.78 5.42 -23.48
CA ALA A 321 4.04 4.55 -24.61
C ALA A 321 5.53 4.42 -24.94
N LYS A 322 6.31 5.52 -24.84
CA LYS A 322 7.75 5.49 -25.07
C LYS A 322 8.45 4.51 -24.15
N TRP A 323 8.28 4.71 -22.84
CA TRP A 323 9.04 3.96 -21.85
C TRP A 323 8.53 2.53 -21.68
N THR A 324 7.20 2.31 -21.77
CA THR A 324 6.64 0.96 -21.67
C THR A 324 7.06 0.07 -22.86
N LYS A 325 7.23 0.64 -24.06
CA LYS A 325 7.80 -0.09 -25.21
C LYS A 325 9.25 -0.53 -25.03
N MET A 326 9.99 0.08 -24.11
CA MET A 326 11.30 -0.40 -23.68
C MET A 326 11.21 -1.59 -22.70
N GLN A 327 10.00 -2.14 -22.50
CA GLN A 327 9.71 -3.26 -21.62
C GLN A 327 9.76 -2.91 -20.11
N VAL A 328 9.35 -1.70 -19.77
CA VAL A 328 9.00 -1.35 -18.39
C VAL A 328 7.72 -2.11 -17.99
N ASP A 329 7.74 -2.79 -16.85
CA ASP A 329 6.70 -3.75 -16.45
C ASP A 329 5.56 -3.13 -15.65
N GLY A 330 5.79 -1.97 -15.00
CA GLY A 330 4.80 -1.32 -14.17
C GLY A 330 5.07 0.17 -13.93
N TRP A 331 4.06 0.87 -13.42
CA TRP A 331 4.13 2.28 -13.08
C TRP A 331 3.59 2.55 -11.68
N ARG A 332 4.31 3.34 -10.91
CA ARG A 332 3.80 4.01 -9.72
C ARG A 332 3.46 5.46 -10.09
N LEU A 333 2.32 5.94 -9.68
CA LEU A 333 1.88 7.31 -9.94
C LEU A 333 2.05 8.16 -8.69
N ASP A 334 2.88 9.19 -8.82
CA ASP A 334 3.10 10.21 -7.81
C ASP A 334 1.83 11.03 -7.59
N VAL A 335 1.55 11.35 -6.31
CA VAL A 335 0.41 12.20 -5.91
C VAL A 335 -0.90 11.78 -6.61
N ALA A 336 -1.24 10.49 -6.60
CA ALA A 336 -2.39 9.96 -7.32
C ALA A 336 -3.72 10.61 -6.91
N ASP A 337 -3.81 11.11 -5.67
CA ASP A 337 -4.98 11.82 -5.15
C ASP A 337 -5.28 13.13 -5.90
N GLU A 338 -4.27 13.77 -6.48
CA GLU A 338 -4.43 15.02 -7.24
C GLU A 338 -4.62 14.79 -8.75
N LEU A 339 -4.54 13.54 -9.23
CA LEU A 339 -4.82 13.22 -10.63
C LEU A 339 -6.32 12.99 -10.83
N PRO A 340 -7.00 13.69 -11.77
CA PRO A 340 -8.41 13.44 -12.08
C PRO A 340 -8.69 11.99 -12.45
N MET A 341 -9.88 11.48 -12.11
CA MET A 341 -10.23 10.08 -12.37
C MET A 341 -10.20 9.73 -13.86
N GLU A 342 -10.62 10.65 -14.73
CA GLU A 342 -10.52 10.48 -16.19
C GLU A 342 -9.07 10.39 -16.68
N PHE A 343 -8.13 11.10 -16.03
CA PHE A 343 -6.72 11.00 -16.36
C PHE A 343 -6.13 9.66 -15.89
N LEU A 344 -6.47 9.19 -14.70
CA LEU A 344 -6.09 7.86 -14.22
C LEU A 344 -6.60 6.76 -15.16
N ARG A 345 -7.85 6.87 -15.64
CA ARG A 345 -8.40 5.94 -16.66
C ARG A 345 -7.63 6.00 -17.97
N ALA A 346 -7.30 7.20 -18.45
CA ALA A 346 -6.53 7.36 -19.68
C ALA A 346 -5.12 6.77 -19.56
N ILE A 347 -4.47 6.92 -18.39
CA ILE A 347 -3.19 6.26 -18.07
C ILE A 347 -3.36 4.74 -18.13
N ARG A 348 -4.36 4.22 -17.44
CA ARG A 348 -4.68 2.79 -17.40
C ARG A 348 -4.90 2.22 -18.80
N ASP A 349 -5.74 2.88 -19.61
CA ASP A 349 -6.07 2.47 -20.97
C ASP A 349 -4.83 2.47 -21.87
N ARG A 350 -3.92 3.44 -21.70
CA ARG A 350 -2.67 3.47 -22.46
C ARG A 350 -1.76 2.31 -22.10
N LEU A 351 -1.56 2.07 -20.82
CA LEU A 351 -0.68 1.02 -20.34
C LEU A 351 -1.19 -0.38 -20.76
N GLN A 352 -2.50 -0.61 -20.71
CA GLN A 352 -3.10 -1.86 -21.21
C GLN A 352 -2.82 -2.07 -22.71
N LYS A 353 -2.86 -1.02 -23.51
CA LYS A 353 -2.52 -1.09 -24.96
C LYS A 353 -1.05 -1.41 -25.22
N GLU A 354 -0.19 -1.13 -24.26
CA GLU A 354 1.24 -1.49 -24.31
C GLU A 354 1.54 -2.80 -23.54
N ASN A 355 0.51 -3.60 -23.18
CA ASN A 355 0.59 -4.84 -22.40
C ASN A 355 1.17 -4.68 -20.99
N CYS A 356 1.12 -3.50 -20.41
CA CYS A 356 1.48 -3.24 -19.02
C CYS A 356 0.22 -3.16 -18.16
N GLN A 357 0.12 -4.03 -17.15
CA GLN A 357 -1.11 -4.14 -16.34
C GLN A 357 -0.98 -3.43 -14.99
N LEU A 358 0.23 -3.23 -14.48
CA LEU A 358 0.47 -2.72 -13.13
C LEU A 358 0.46 -1.19 -13.08
N VAL A 359 -0.46 -0.63 -12.30
CA VAL A 359 -0.54 0.82 -12.00
C VAL A 359 -0.82 1.00 -10.52
N ILE A 360 0.20 1.40 -9.77
CA ILE A 360 0.13 1.64 -8.33
C ILE A 360 0.03 3.15 -8.08
N GLY A 361 -0.97 3.59 -7.31
CA GLY A 361 -1.10 5.00 -6.93
C GLY A 361 -0.44 5.29 -5.57
N GLU A 362 0.15 6.46 -5.43
CA GLU A 362 0.46 6.98 -4.10
C GLU A 362 -0.81 7.53 -3.46
N VAL A 363 -1.28 6.85 -2.42
CA VAL A 363 -2.42 7.24 -1.59
C VAL A 363 -2.04 6.99 -0.13
N TRP A 364 -2.12 8.02 0.70
CA TRP A 364 -1.60 7.96 2.08
C TRP A 364 -2.58 7.39 3.09
N GLU A 365 -3.88 7.48 2.81
CA GLU A 365 -4.94 7.02 3.71
C GLU A 365 -5.62 5.78 3.13
N ASP A 366 -6.66 5.31 3.82
CA ASP A 366 -7.49 4.20 3.38
C ASP A 366 -8.18 4.53 2.04
N ALA A 367 -7.77 3.84 0.98
CA ALA A 367 -8.24 4.07 -0.38
C ALA A 367 -9.69 3.61 -0.62
N SER A 368 -10.30 2.84 0.31
CA SER A 368 -11.67 2.34 0.17
C SER A 368 -12.72 3.43 0.37
N HIS A 369 -12.40 4.47 1.14
CA HIS A 369 -13.29 5.61 1.40
C HIS A 369 -12.57 6.96 1.26
N LYS A 370 -11.65 7.05 0.29
CA LYS A 370 -10.87 8.27 0.07
C LYS A 370 -11.71 9.38 -0.56
N PHE A 371 -11.62 10.58 0.03
CA PHE A 371 -12.20 11.81 -0.49
C PHE A 371 -11.10 12.84 -0.74
N VAL A 372 -11.21 13.55 -1.85
CA VAL A 372 -10.35 14.69 -2.19
C VAL A 372 -11.26 15.87 -2.55
N ASN A 373 -11.12 17.00 -1.87
CA ASN A 373 -12.00 18.17 -2.06
C ASN A 373 -13.49 17.82 -1.98
N SER A 374 -13.87 16.97 -1.03
CA SER A 374 -15.23 16.45 -0.83
C SER A 374 -15.77 15.54 -1.94
N GLU A 375 -14.96 15.16 -2.92
CA GLU A 375 -15.30 14.20 -3.94
C GLU A 375 -14.77 12.81 -3.60
N PHE A 376 -15.64 11.80 -3.65
CA PHE A 376 -15.23 10.40 -3.47
C PHE A 376 -14.32 9.94 -4.60
N ARG A 377 -13.25 9.25 -4.24
CA ARG A 377 -12.27 8.70 -5.18
C ARG A 377 -12.47 7.19 -5.36
N PRO A 378 -13.16 6.72 -6.40
CA PRO A 378 -13.48 5.30 -6.59
C PRO A 378 -12.27 4.51 -7.13
N TYR A 379 -11.15 4.50 -6.39
CA TYR A 379 -9.92 3.80 -6.80
C TYR A 379 -10.13 2.32 -7.03
N MET A 380 -11.10 1.73 -6.32
CA MET A 380 -11.37 0.30 -6.35
C MET A 380 -12.40 -0.13 -7.40
N ALA A 381 -12.88 0.79 -8.26
CA ALA A 381 -13.84 0.46 -9.32
C ALA A 381 -13.31 -0.56 -10.35
N GLY A 382 -11.98 -0.66 -10.50
CA GLY A 382 -11.31 -1.62 -11.38
C GLY A 382 -10.92 -1.09 -12.75
N ASP A 383 -11.13 0.21 -13.03
CA ASP A 383 -10.88 0.85 -14.32
C ASP A 383 -9.74 1.91 -14.30
N ASN A 384 -9.11 2.07 -13.16
CA ASN A 384 -8.06 3.07 -12.92
C ASN A 384 -6.80 2.44 -12.30
N LEU A 385 -6.54 2.62 -11.00
CA LEU A 385 -5.42 1.97 -10.31
C LEU A 385 -5.63 0.46 -10.18
N THR A 386 -4.54 -0.29 -10.10
CA THR A 386 -4.59 -1.73 -9.79
C THR A 386 -4.30 -2.03 -8.33
N GLY A 387 -3.71 -1.08 -7.62
CA GLY A 387 -3.39 -1.09 -6.20
C GLY A 387 -2.86 0.28 -5.79
N VAL A 388 -2.52 0.44 -4.53
CA VAL A 388 -1.95 1.65 -3.95
C VAL A 388 -0.74 1.34 -3.08
N MET A 389 0.11 2.34 -2.82
CA MET A 389 1.08 2.28 -1.74
C MET A 389 0.32 2.24 -0.41
N ASN A 390 0.54 1.18 0.37
CA ASN A 390 -0.29 0.88 1.54
C ASN A 390 0.28 1.53 2.81
N TYR A 391 0.22 2.85 2.89
CA TYR A 391 0.64 3.58 4.09
C TYR A 391 -0.18 3.23 5.34
N PRO A 392 -1.51 2.94 5.26
CA PRO A 392 -2.23 2.39 6.40
C PRO A 392 -1.59 1.14 6.99
N MET A 393 -1.10 0.21 6.15
CA MET A 393 -0.38 -0.99 6.61
C MET A 393 0.91 -0.64 7.38
N ARG A 394 1.70 0.34 6.89
CA ARG A 394 2.86 0.84 7.62
C ARG A 394 2.49 1.32 9.02
N ASN A 395 1.47 2.15 9.10
CA ASN A 395 1.06 2.75 10.36
C ASN A 395 0.57 1.69 11.36
N LEU A 396 -0.23 0.73 10.91
CA LEU A 396 -0.71 -0.35 11.79
C LEU A 396 0.44 -1.25 12.27
N ILE A 397 1.44 -1.58 11.43
CA ILE A 397 2.62 -2.36 11.83
C ILE A 397 3.40 -1.62 12.92
N ILE A 398 3.66 -0.33 12.75
CA ILE A 398 4.34 0.50 13.73
C ILE A 398 3.52 0.58 15.03
N ASN A 399 2.22 0.85 14.93
CA ASN A 399 1.34 0.92 16.09
C ASN A 399 1.31 -0.39 16.87
N LEU A 400 1.27 -1.53 16.18
CA LEU A 400 1.29 -2.86 16.79
C LEU A 400 2.60 -3.13 17.54
N LEU A 401 3.74 -2.76 16.96
CA LEU A 401 5.06 -2.95 17.58
C LEU A 401 5.34 -1.96 18.72
N GLN A 402 4.70 -0.79 18.73
CA GLN A 402 4.89 0.26 19.74
C GLN A 402 3.72 0.38 20.72
N ALA A 403 2.70 -0.46 20.63
CA ALA A 403 1.54 -0.44 21.51
C ALA A 403 1.97 -0.58 22.99
N LYS A 404 1.38 0.25 23.85
CA LYS A 404 1.69 0.27 25.30
C LYS A 404 0.81 -0.66 26.11
N ASP A 405 -0.32 -1.05 25.55
CA ASP A 405 -1.33 -1.90 26.19
C ASP A 405 -2.03 -2.79 25.16
N GLU A 406 -2.81 -3.74 25.63
CA GLU A 406 -3.56 -4.67 24.78
C GLU A 406 -4.61 -3.97 23.91
N ALA A 407 -5.20 -2.88 24.38
CA ALA A 407 -6.20 -2.14 23.61
C ALA A 407 -5.59 -1.53 22.34
N GLY A 408 -4.37 -0.97 22.45
CA GLY A 408 -3.63 -0.47 21.29
C GLY A 408 -3.27 -1.56 20.29
N GLU A 409 -2.92 -2.77 20.74
CA GLU A 409 -2.67 -3.92 19.86
C GLU A 409 -3.94 -4.39 19.15
N ILE A 410 -5.04 -4.50 19.88
CA ILE A 410 -6.36 -4.87 19.33
C ILE A 410 -6.81 -3.84 18.29
N SER A 411 -6.65 -2.55 18.59
CA SER A 411 -7.00 -1.49 17.64
C SER A 411 -6.19 -1.59 16.34
N ALA A 412 -4.87 -1.82 16.41
CA ALA A 412 -4.03 -2.00 15.23
C ALA A 412 -4.42 -3.26 14.42
N MET A 413 -4.74 -4.37 15.08
CA MET A 413 -5.24 -5.57 14.39
C MET A 413 -6.60 -5.32 13.72
N ASN A 414 -7.48 -4.57 14.38
CA ASN A 414 -8.79 -4.21 13.84
C ASN A 414 -8.68 -3.24 12.64
N ASP A 415 -7.64 -2.43 12.56
CA ASP A 415 -7.36 -1.62 11.37
C ASP A 415 -6.98 -2.50 10.17
N LEU A 416 -6.18 -3.56 10.37
CA LEU A 416 -5.93 -4.55 9.32
C LEU A 416 -7.20 -5.31 8.92
N GLU A 417 -8.02 -5.67 9.89
CA GLU A 417 -9.32 -6.31 9.67
C GLU A 417 -10.18 -5.46 8.72
N LYS A 418 -10.29 -4.14 8.97
CA LYS A 418 -11.04 -3.21 8.10
C LYS A 418 -10.49 -3.16 6.68
N LEU A 419 -9.16 -3.14 6.49
CA LEU A 419 -8.57 -3.18 5.16
C LEU A 419 -8.97 -4.46 4.41
N VAL A 420 -8.95 -5.62 5.10
CA VAL A 420 -9.32 -6.90 4.51
C VAL A 420 -10.81 -6.97 4.17
N GLU A 421 -11.69 -6.41 5.01
CA GLU A 421 -13.12 -6.38 4.76
C GLU A 421 -13.50 -5.40 3.64
N ASN A 422 -12.89 -4.21 3.64
CA ASN A 422 -13.33 -3.10 2.81
C ASN A 422 -12.71 -3.10 1.40
N TYR A 423 -11.56 -3.73 1.21
CA TYR A 423 -10.89 -3.76 -0.09
C TYR A 423 -11.34 -4.95 -0.93
N PRO A 424 -11.57 -4.79 -2.25
CA PRO A 424 -11.65 -5.95 -3.14
C PRO A 424 -10.37 -6.78 -3.00
N LYS A 425 -10.52 -8.10 -2.84
CA LYS A 425 -9.40 -9.01 -2.55
C LYS A 425 -8.22 -8.82 -3.51
N ALA A 426 -8.48 -8.81 -4.82
CA ALA A 426 -7.44 -8.64 -5.83
C ALA A 426 -6.75 -7.27 -5.76
N PHE A 427 -7.47 -6.21 -5.36
CA PHE A 427 -6.91 -4.89 -5.18
C PHE A 427 -6.00 -4.84 -3.94
N LEU A 428 -6.43 -5.39 -2.81
CA LEU A 428 -5.63 -5.48 -1.58
C LEU A 428 -4.34 -6.30 -1.81
N GLU A 429 -4.44 -7.41 -2.52
CA GLU A 429 -3.30 -8.26 -2.86
C GLU A 429 -2.30 -7.59 -3.82
N ASN A 430 -2.73 -6.55 -4.55
CA ASN A 430 -1.87 -5.71 -5.36
C ASN A 430 -1.35 -4.46 -4.62
N CYS A 431 -1.83 -4.16 -3.41
CA CYS A 431 -1.33 -3.02 -2.66
C CYS A 431 0.14 -3.23 -2.28
N LEU A 432 0.94 -2.18 -2.44
CA LEU A 432 2.37 -2.18 -2.17
C LEU A 432 2.61 -1.88 -0.68
N ASN A 433 2.85 -2.92 0.11
CA ASN A 433 3.12 -2.79 1.54
C ASN A 433 4.52 -2.27 1.78
N ASN A 434 4.64 -1.13 2.42
CA ASN A 434 5.91 -0.50 2.75
C ASN A 434 5.98 -0.20 4.26
N ILE A 435 7.13 -0.41 4.88
CA ILE A 435 7.42 0.04 6.26
C ILE A 435 8.35 1.26 6.29
N GLY A 436 9.02 1.53 5.19
CA GLY A 436 9.83 2.72 4.91
C GLY A 436 9.71 3.14 3.47
N THR A 437 9.85 4.45 3.19
CA THR A 437 9.93 5.03 1.84
C THR A 437 10.85 6.25 1.86
N HIS A 438 11.12 6.83 0.71
CA HIS A 438 11.87 8.09 0.58
C HIS A 438 11.17 9.31 1.21
N ASP A 439 9.88 9.20 1.59
CA ASP A 439 9.08 10.26 2.21
C ASP A 439 8.85 10.05 3.70
N THR A 440 9.30 8.93 4.25
CA THR A 440 9.12 8.60 5.66
C THR A 440 10.45 8.46 6.39
N GLU A 441 10.45 8.63 7.70
CA GLU A 441 11.60 8.25 8.52
C GLU A 441 11.87 6.75 8.35
N ARG A 442 13.15 6.36 8.40
CA ARG A 442 13.55 4.96 8.29
C ARG A 442 13.00 4.13 9.42
N ILE A 443 12.57 2.92 9.11
CA ILE A 443 11.91 2.04 10.10
C ILE A 443 12.77 1.79 11.34
N LYS A 444 14.09 1.62 11.18
CA LYS A 444 15.01 1.43 12.30
C LYS A 444 15.05 2.66 13.23
N THR A 445 14.99 3.87 12.67
CA THR A 445 14.91 5.10 13.46
C THR A 445 13.58 5.18 14.22
N VAL A 446 12.46 4.88 13.55
CA VAL A 446 11.12 4.87 14.15
C VAL A 446 11.02 3.88 15.30
N LEU A 447 11.68 2.72 15.18
CA LEU A 447 11.69 1.66 16.21
C LEU A 447 12.84 1.80 17.21
N GLY A 448 13.45 3.00 17.35
CA GLY A 448 14.43 3.31 18.38
C GLY A 448 15.82 2.67 18.18
N GLY A 449 16.13 2.24 16.97
CA GLY A 449 17.43 1.61 16.63
C GLY A 449 17.46 0.09 16.84
N ASP A 450 16.36 -0.52 17.25
CA ASP A 450 16.22 -1.93 17.60
C ASP A 450 16.05 -2.80 16.35
N GLU A 451 17.06 -3.59 15.99
CA GLU A 451 17.05 -4.44 14.78
C GLU A 451 16.10 -5.62 14.89
N GLU A 452 15.88 -6.14 16.08
CA GLU A 452 14.92 -7.23 16.33
C GLU A 452 13.49 -6.74 16.05
N LEU A 453 13.15 -5.52 16.47
CA LEU A 453 11.85 -4.91 16.12
C LEU A 453 11.74 -4.63 14.62
N VAL A 454 12.83 -4.25 13.94
CA VAL A 454 12.85 -4.10 12.48
C VAL A 454 12.61 -5.44 11.79
N ALA A 455 13.23 -6.52 12.27
CA ALA A 455 13.00 -7.88 11.77
C ALA A 455 11.53 -8.29 11.91
N MET A 456 10.88 -7.97 13.06
CA MET A 456 9.45 -8.22 13.27
C MET A 456 8.59 -7.37 12.33
N ALA A 457 8.96 -6.10 12.07
CA ALA A 457 8.26 -5.25 11.11
C ALA A 457 8.30 -5.83 9.69
N PHE A 458 9.45 -6.35 9.25
CA PHE A 458 9.55 -7.10 8.00
C PHE A 458 8.67 -8.34 8.02
N GLY A 459 8.70 -9.12 9.09
CA GLY A 459 7.86 -10.32 9.22
C GLY A 459 6.37 -10.01 9.09
N LEU A 460 5.88 -8.99 9.78
CA LEU A 460 4.48 -8.51 9.66
C LEU A 460 4.17 -8.03 8.25
N MET A 461 5.08 -7.28 7.61
CA MET A 461 4.89 -6.81 6.22
C MET A 461 4.79 -7.97 5.22
N PHE A 462 5.60 -9.02 5.39
CA PHE A 462 5.58 -10.20 4.52
C PHE A 462 4.39 -11.12 4.81
N ALA A 463 3.91 -11.18 6.04
CA ALA A 463 2.75 -11.97 6.42
C ALA A 463 1.42 -11.29 6.07
N ALA A 464 1.37 -9.96 6.02
CA ALA A 464 0.16 -9.20 5.67
C ALA A 464 -0.26 -9.42 4.20
N PRO A 465 -1.56 -9.28 3.86
CA PRO A 465 -2.00 -9.28 2.46
C PRO A 465 -1.44 -8.09 1.71
N GLY A 466 -1.03 -8.29 0.46
CA GLY A 466 -0.38 -7.31 -0.38
C GLY A 466 1.03 -7.74 -0.80
N VAL A 467 1.76 -6.85 -1.46
CA VAL A 467 3.11 -7.09 -1.98
C VAL A 467 4.13 -6.37 -1.09
N PRO A 468 5.05 -7.07 -0.43
CA PRO A 468 6.07 -6.42 0.39
C PRO A 468 7.01 -5.58 -0.47
N CYS A 469 7.28 -4.35 0.00
CA CYS A 469 8.19 -3.41 -0.61
C CYS A 469 9.26 -2.97 0.39
N ILE A 470 10.50 -3.28 0.09
CA ILE A 470 11.66 -2.91 0.88
C ILE A 470 12.18 -1.58 0.35
N TYR A 471 12.30 -0.57 1.21
CA TYR A 471 13.02 0.65 0.87
C TYR A 471 14.52 0.41 1.00
N TYR A 472 15.30 0.71 -0.03
CA TYR A 472 16.74 0.42 -0.07
C TYR A 472 17.45 0.79 1.24
N GLY A 473 18.21 -0.13 1.77
CA GLY A 473 18.99 0.06 3.00
C GLY A 473 18.25 -0.19 4.31
N ASP A 474 16.93 -0.37 4.32
CA ASP A 474 16.21 -0.77 5.54
C ASP A 474 16.64 -2.18 5.96
N GLU A 475 16.86 -3.10 5.00
CA GLU A 475 17.42 -4.42 5.21
C GLU A 475 18.91 -4.40 5.59
N ALA A 476 19.61 -3.32 5.27
CA ALA A 476 20.99 -3.11 5.68
C ALA A 476 21.11 -2.43 7.05
N GLY A 477 19.99 -2.11 7.69
CA GLY A 477 19.96 -1.47 9.00
C GLY A 477 20.26 0.03 8.97
N LEU A 478 20.04 0.72 7.82
CA LEU A 478 20.18 2.17 7.74
C LEU A 478 19.25 2.89 8.71
N ILE A 479 19.77 3.94 9.33
CA ILE A 479 19.01 4.92 10.10
C ILE A 479 18.84 6.21 9.30
N GLY A 480 17.85 7.00 9.63
CA GLY A 480 17.62 8.33 9.08
C GLY A 480 16.29 8.90 9.54
N GLY A 481 16.30 10.17 9.90
CA GLY A 481 15.10 10.93 10.24
C GLY A 481 14.32 11.36 8.99
N LYS A 482 13.72 12.55 9.04
CA LYS A 482 12.99 13.13 7.90
C LYS A 482 13.93 13.45 6.74
N ASP A 483 13.38 13.62 5.54
CA ASP A 483 14.06 14.12 4.35
C ASP A 483 14.96 15.35 4.67
N PRO A 484 16.24 15.36 4.27
CA PRO A 484 16.96 14.37 3.42
C PRO A 484 17.66 13.22 4.17
N ASP A 485 17.61 13.17 5.52
CA ASP A 485 18.37 12.21 6.33
C ASP A 485 17.97 10.74 6.07
N ASN A 486 16.70 10.48 5.74
CA ASN A 486 16.20 9.16 5.32
C ASN A 486 16.75 8.69 3.94
N ARG A 487 17.45 9.56 3.20
CA ARG A 487 18.01 9.33 1.86
C ARG A 487 19.53 9.21 1.89
N ARG A 488 20.10 8.62 2.95
CA ARG A 488 21.53 8.28 3.04
C ARG A 488 21.90 7.24 2.00
N CYS A 489 23.18 7.18 1.63
CA CYS A 489 23.66 6.15 0.72
C CYS A 489 23.54 4.75 1.32
N PHE A 490 23.38 3.77 0.43
CA PHE A 490 23.45 2.36 0.81
C PHE A 490 24.83 2.02 1.39
N PRO A 491 24.91 1.37 2.55
CA PRO A 491 26.17 1.17 3.28
C PRO A 491 26.91 -0.09 2.81
N TRP A 492 27.30 -0.16 1.52
CA TRP A 492 27.98 -1.32 0.94
C TRP A 492 29.17 -1.78 1.76
N GLY A 493 29.16 -3.08 2.14
CA GLY A 493 30.18 -3.69 2.98
C GLY A 493 30.03 -3.44 4.49
N LYS A 494 28.93 -2.81 4.90
CA LYS A 494 28.59 -2.52 6.31
C LYS A 494 27.12 -2.86 6.63
N GLU A 495 26.55 -3.74 5.83
CA GLU A 495 25.13 -4.16 5.94
C GLU A 495 24.89 -4.95 7.23
N SER A 496 23.68 -4.88 7.77
CA SER A 496 23.23 -5.76 8.84
C SER A 496 22.94 -7.16 8.27
N HIS A 497 23.86 -8.10 8.49
CA HIS A 497 23.67 -9.49 8.05
C HIS A 497 22.41 -10.12 8.65
N PHE A 498 22.06 -9.76 9.88
CA PHE A 498 20.85 -10.25 10.55
C PHE A 498 19.60 -9.86 9.78
N LEU A 499 19.45 -8.59 9.40
CA LEU A 499 18.28 -8.11 8.66
C LEU A 499 18.27 -8.62 7.22
N GLU A 500 19.41 -8.71 6.53
CA GLU A 500 19.51 -9.32 5.20
C GLU A 500 19.06 -10.78 5.20
N GLU A 501 19.52 -11.57 6.16
CA GLU A 501 19.13 -12.97 6.31
C GLU A 501 17.65 -13.12 6.63
N THR A 502 17.12 -12.24 7.50
CA THR A 502 15.68 -12.18 7.82
C THR A 502 14.85 -11.92 6.57
N VAL A 503 15.16 -10.88 5.81
CA VAL A 503 14.44 -10.55 4.56
C VAL A 503 14.53 -11.70 3.56
N SER A 504 15.71 -12.27 3.37
CA SER A 504 15.92 -13.39 2.45
C SER A 504 15.15 -14.65 2.87
N MET A 505 15.06 -14.94 4.17
CA MET A 505 14.25 -16.03 4.73
C MET A 505 12.76 -15.78 4.49
N LEU A 506 12.26 -14.57 4.78
CA LEU A 506 10.87 -14.18 4.58
C LEU A 506 10.47 -14.23 3.09
N ALA A 507 11.35 -13.79 2.19
CA ALA A 507 11.11 -13.87 0.74
C ALA A 507 11.01 -15.34 0.27
N ARG A 508 11.86 -16.23 0.78
CA ARG A 508 11.76 -17.67 0.50
C ARG A 508 10.47 -18.27 1.06
N ALA A 509 10.09 -17.90 2.28
CA ALA A 509 8.86 -18.36 2.90
C ALA A 509 7.63 -17.93 2.09
N ARG A 510 7.56 -16.65 1.65
CA ARG A 510 6.48 -16.15 0.79
C ARG A 510 6.38 -16.94 -0.52
N LYS A 511 7.50 -17.20 -1.17
CA LYS A 511 7.55 -17.97 -2.41
C LYS A 511 7.09 -19.43 -2.22
N ALA A 512 7.39 -20.02 -1.06
CA ALA A 512 7.07 -21.43 -0.76
C ALA A 512 5.64 -21.64 -0.28
N ASN A 513 4.96 -20.59 0.20
CA ASN A 513 3.65 -20.68 0.85
C ASN A 513 2.62 -19.78 0.16
N PRO A 514 1.79 -20.32 -0.75
CA PRO A 514 0.74 -19.57 -1.43
C PRO A 514 -0.25 -18.86 -0.49
N ALA A 515 -0.45 -19.36 0.72
CA ALA A 515 -1.28 -18.68 1.72
C ALA A 515 -0.76 -17.29 2.09
N LEU A 516 0.56 -17.06 2.07
CA LEU A 516 1.15 -15.71 2.29
C LEU A 516 0.87 -14.75 1.13
N VAL A 517 0.56 -15.26 -0.06
CA VAL A 517 0.24 -14.45 -1.25
C VAL A 517 -1.25 -14.13 -1.29
N SER A 518 -2.12 -15.15 -1.28
CA SER A 518 -3.54 -15.00 -1.56
C SER A 518 -4.45 -15.65 -0.51
N GLY A 519 -3.91 -16.06 0.65
CA GLY A 519 -4.67 -16.65 1.75
C GLY A 519 -5.60 -15.67 2.45
N LYS A 520 -6.61 -16.21 3.12
CA LYS A 520 -7.43 -15.48 4.08
C LYS A 520 -6.60 -15.04 5.28
N VAL A 521 -7.12 -14.11 6.06
CA VAL A 521 -6.43 -13.50 7.21
C VAL A 521 -7.19 -13.80 8.49
N GLY A 522 -6.46 -14.04 9.57
CA GLY A 522 -6.98 -14.09 10.93
C GLY A 522 -5.92 -13.67 11.93
N PHE A 523 -6.32 -13.50 13.18
CA PHE A 523 -5.45 -12.95 14.21
C PHE A 523 -5.48 -13.82 15.45
N VAL A 524 -4.35 -13.84 16.19
CA VAL A 524 -4.26 -14.41 17.52
C VAL A 524 -3.65 -13.38 18.45
N LYS A 525 -4.35 -13.07 19.52
CA LYS A 525 -3.87 -12.29 20.65
C LYS A 525 -3.55 -13.26 21.79
N ILE A 526 -2.31 -13.25 22.27
CA ILE A 526 -1.86 -14.10 23.36
C ILE A 526 -1.77 -13.25 24.63
N ARG A 527 -0.77 -12.41 24.71
CA ARG A 527 -0.59 -11.43 25.79
C ARG A 527 0.05 -10.16 25.25
N LEU A 528 0.16 -9.13 26.05
CA LEU A 528 0.79 -7.87 25.61
C LEU A 528 2.19 -8.14 25.04
N GLY A 529 2.42 -7.70 23.81
CA GLY A 529 3.68 -7.88 23.09
C GLY A 529 3.82 -9.21 22.37
N ILE A 530 2.84 -10.11 22.47
CA ILE A 530 2.87 -11.43 21.83
C ILE A 530 1.58 -11.65 21.06
N ASN A 531 1.69 -11.66 19.74
CA ASN A 531 0.55 -11.77 18.84
C ASN A 531 0.92 -12.59 17.61
N ALA A 532 -0.08 -13.10 16.89
CA ALA A 532 0.16 -13.76 15.63
C ALA A 532 -0.79 -13.28 14.54
N LEU A 533 -0.27 -13.24 13.31
CA LEU A 533 -1.01 -13.07 12.08
C LEU A 533 -1.10 -14.43 11.38
N VAL A 534 -2.31 -14.83 11.06
CA VAL A 534 -2.60 -16.13 10.42
C VAL A 534 -2.97 -15.91 8.96
N ARG A 535 -2.36 -16.67 8.06
CA ARG A 535 -2.73 -16.76 6.65
C ARG A 535 -3.11 -18.19 6.33
N TYR A 536 -4.25 -18.40 5.70
CA TYR A 536 -4.73 -19.73 5.40
C TYR A 536 -5.51 -19.79 4.08
N ASN A 537 -5.47 -20.96 3.46
CA ASN A 537 -6.27 -21.33 2.30
C ASN A 537 -6.72 -22.79 2.47
N ASP A 538 -7.30 -23.38 1.44
CA ASP A 538 -7.82 -24.76 1.49
C ASP A 538 -6.73 -25.84 1.59
N ARG A 539 -5.44 -25.48 1.51
CA ARG A 539 -4.31 -26.41 1.49
C ARG A 539 -3.38 -26.28 2.68
N GLU A 540 -3.22 -25.05 3.20
CA GLU A 540 -2.20 -24.77 4.22
C GLU A 540 -2.61 -23.62 5.13
N ILE A 541 -2.03 -23.64 6.33
CA ILE A 541 -2.05 -22.55 7.30
C ILE A 541 -0.61 -22.11 7.52
N VAL A 542 -0.38 -20.80 7.51
CA VAL A 542 0.90 -20.19 7.88
C VAL A 542 0.64 -19.19 9.01
N VAL A 543 1.36 -19.35 10.10
CA VAL A 543 1.25 -18.52 11.30
C VAL A 543 2.57 -17.76 11.50
N TYR A 544 2.49 -16.45 11.45
CA TYR A 544 3.56 -15.56 11.87
C TYR A 544 3.27 -15.09 13.29
N CYS A 545 4.01 -15.59 14.28
CA CYS A 545 3.90 -15.23 15.69
C CYS A 545 5.16 -14.48 16.13
N TYR A 546 5.02 -13.37 16.84
CA TYR A 546 6.16 -12.58 17.31
C TYR A 546 6.05 -12.29 18.82
N ASN A 547 7.21 -12.13 19.45
CA ASN A 547 7.41 -11.74 20.83
C ASN A 547 8.28 -10.47 20.88
N ARG A 548 7.69 -9.30 21.10
CA ARG A 548 8.43 -8.03 21.25
C ARG A 548 8.86 -7.73 22.69
N THR A 549 8.62 -8.66 23.63
CA THR A 549 8.99 -8.49 25.03
C THR A 549 10.48 -8.80 25.25
N ASN A 550 10.98 -8.53 26.45
CA ASN A 550 12.36 -8.81 26.84
C ASN A 550 12.54 -10.17 27.52
N GLU A 551 11.56 -11.06 27.43
CA GLU A 551 11.54 -12.37 28.08
C GLU A 551 11.19 -13.45 27.07
N ASP A 552 11.80 -14.63 27.22
CA ASP A 552 11.40 -15.83 26.51
C ASP A 552 10.04 -16.27 27.03
N VAL A 553 9.17 -16.76 26.14
CA VAL A 553 7.78 -17.10 26.50
C VAL A 553 7.41 -18.48 25.98
N ASP A 554 6.95 -19.33 26.89
CA ASP A 554 6.25 -20.56 26.55
C ASP A 554 4.81 -20.22 26.14
N LEU A 555 4.39 -20.64 24.96
CA LEU A 555 3.05 -20.40 24.44
C LEU A 555 2.09 -21.44 24.98
N ASP A 556 0.94 -20.99 25.48
CA ASP A 556 -0.16 -21.83 26.02
C ASP A 556 -1.44 -21.59 25.21
N ALA A 557 -1.98 -22.65 24.62
CA ALA A 557 -3.20 -22.60 23.83
C ALA A 557 -4.38 -21.97 24.60
N SER A 558 -4.44 -22.15 25.92
CA SER A 558 -5.52 -21.61 26.77
C SER A 558 -5.53 -20.08 26.87
N GLU A 559 -4.40 -19.42 26.61
CA GLU A 559 -4.27 -17.95 26.60
C GLU A 559 -4.61 -17.32 25.24
N MET A 560 -4.76 -18.14 24.17
CA MET A 560 -4.90 -17.67 22.81
C MET A 560 -6.34 -17.25 22.49
N ARG A 561 -6.55 -15.97 22.27
CA ARG A 561 -7.79 -15.39 21.75
C ARG A 561 -7.69 -15.23 20.24
N THR A 562 -8.55 -15.92 19.52
CA THR A 562 -8.56 -15.93 18.04
C THR A 562 -9.65 -15.03 17.48
N TYR A 563 -9.35 -14.31 16.40
CA TYR A 563 -10.28 -13.39 15.73
C TYR A 563 -10.24 -13.61 14.21
N CYS A 564 -11.38 -13.46 13.57
CA CYS A 564 -11.52 -13.60 12.10
C CYS A 564 -11.11 -15.00 11.58
N LEU A 565 -11.17 -16.03 12.40
CA LEU A 565 -10.85 -17.40 12.05
C LEU A 565 -12.08 -18.31 12.23
N PRO A 566 -12.38 -19.21 11.27
CA PRO A 566 -13.27 -20.34 11.51
C PRO A 566 -12.74 -21.19 12.66
N GLU A 567 -13.65 -21.78 13.47
CA GLU A 567 -13.29 -22.53 14.66
C GLU A 567 -12.26 -23.64 14.37
N MET A 568 -12.46 -24.41 13.31
CA MET A 568 -11.52 -25.45 12.88
C MET A 568 -10.10 -24.90 12.62
N ILE A 569 -9.99 -23.71 11.99
CA ILE A 569 -8.68 -23.07 11.76
C ILE A 569 -8.11 -22.56 13.06
N ALA A 570 -8.95 -21.98 13.93
CA ALA A 570 -8.54 -21.48 15.24
C ALA A 570 -7.94 -22.61 16.11
N ASP A 571 -8.57 -23.78 16.12
CA ASP A 571 -8.08 -24.97 16.86
C ASP A 571 -6.74 -25.46 16.29
N LEU A 572 -6.62 -25.55 14.95
CA LEU A 572 -5.34 -25.92 14.31
C LEU A 572 -4.21 -24.91 14.63
N VAL A 573 -4.52 -23.63 14.70
CA VAL A 573 -3.54 -22.59 15.05
C VAL A 573 -3.14 -22.72 16.51
N ARG A 574 -4.08 -22.99 17.44
CA ARG A 574 -3.78 -23.23 18.85
C ARG A 574 -2.86 -24.45 18.98
N ASP A 575 -3.22 -25.59 18.35
CA ASP A 575 -2.39 -26.80 18.34
C ASP A 575 -0.98 -26.57 17.79
N LEU A 576 -0.84 -25.72 16.76
CA LEU A 576 0.44 -25.42 16.10
C LEU A 576 1.38 -24.56 16.95
N LEU A 577 0.79 -23.73 17.80
CA LEU A 577 1.55 -22.81 18.66
C LEU A 577 1.69 -23.31 20.10
N ASP A 578 0.87 -24.29 20.54
CA ASP A 578 0.91 -24.79 21.91
C ASP A 578 2.27 -25.40 22.26
N GLN A 579 2.79 -25.09 23.45
CA GLN A 579 4.08 -25.53 23.96
C GLN A 579 5.32 -25.10 23.11
N GLU A 580 5.13 -24.21 22.12
CA GLU A 580 6.25 -23.58 21.47
C GLU A 580 6.88 -22.53 22.38
N VAL A 581 8.19 -22.39 22.28
CA VAL A 581 8.95 -21.33 22.97
C VAL A 581 9.31 -20.26 21.96
N ILE A 582 8.90 -19.01 22.22
CA ILE A 582 9.34 -17.89 21.42
C ILE A 582 10.31 -17.02 22.24
N ALA A 583 11.54 -16.92 21.73
CA ALA A 583 12.57 -16.14 22.39
C ALA A 583 12.19 -14.65 22.51
N LYS A 584 12.79 -13.98 23.47
CA LYS A 584 12.67 -12.52 23.61
C LYS A 584 13.06 -11.82 22.32
N LYS A 585 12.26 -10.83 21.91
CA LYS A 585 12.50 -10.03 20.69
C LYS A 585 12.76 -10.88 19.44
N ASP A 586 11.95 -11.93 19.25
CA ASP A 586 12.05 -12.86 18.13
C ASP A 586 10.66 -13.20 17.55
N PHE A 587 10.65 -13.97 16.48
CA PHE A 587 9.41 -14.44 15.86
C PHE A 587 9.51 -15.89 15.40
N LEU A 588 8.36 -16.53 15.27
CA LEU A 588 8.19 -17.85 14.71
C LEU A 588 7.37 -17.77 13.41
N LEU A 589 7.79 -18.52 12.41
CA LEU A 589 6.99 -18.77 11.22
C LEU A 589 6.69 -20.26 11.14
N LYS A 590 5.44 -20.63 11.45
CA LYS A 590 4.96 -22.02 11.48
C LYS A 590 4.03 -22.30 10.32
N LYS A 591 4.03 -23.54 9.86
CA LYS A 591 3.17 -24.01 8.78
C LYS A 591 2.51 -25.34 9.14
N ALA A 592 1.26 -25.52 8.72
CA ALA A 592 0.58 -26.80 8.72
C ALA A 592 -0.14 -27.00 7.38
N ASP A 593 -0.09 -28.23 6.85
CA ASP A 593 -0.85 -28.63 5.66
C ASP A 593 -2.25 -29.10 6.07
N MET A 594 -3.28 -28.63 5.37
CA MET A 594 -4.68 -28.93 5.67
C MET A 594 -5.10 -30.37 5.32
N MET A 595 -4.38 -31.03 4.39
CA MET A 595 -4.76 -32.35 3.86
C MET A 595 -4.35 -33.53 4.76
N GLU A 596 -3.44 -33.36 5.72
CA GLU A 596 -2.95 -34.48 6.56
C GLU A 596 -3.96 -34.95 7.64
N LYS A 597 -5.03 -34.19 7.93
CA LYS A 597 -6.00 -34.53 8.98
C LYS A 597 -7.31 -35.15 8.48
N GLU A 598 -7.59 -35.17 7.18
CA GLU A 598 -8.77 -35.93 6.64
C GLU A 598 -8.52 -37.46 6.58
N GLU A 599 -7.26 -37.91 6.53
CA GLU A 599 -6.92 -39.33 6.53
C GLU A 599 -6.80 -39.96 7.94
N SER A 600 -6.87 -39.16 9.01
CA SER A 600 -6.73 -39.62 10.40
C SER A 600 -8.06 -39.61 11.20
N LYS A 601 -9.19 -39.41 10.55
CA LYS A 601 -10.54 -39.59 11.09
C LYS A 601 -11.28 -40.66 10.29
#